data_250d91ed15965d3e32972c2cff00321b
#
_entry.id   250d91ed15965d3e32972c2cff00321b
#
_cell.length_a   1.000
_cell.length_b   1.000
_cell.length_c   1.000
_cell.angle_alpha   90.00
_cell.angle_beta   90.00
_cell.angle_gamma   90.00
#
_symmetry.space_group_name_H-M   'P 1'
#
loop_
_entity.id
_entity.type
_entity.pdbx_description
1 polymer ?
#
loop_
_entity_poly.entity_id
_entity_poly.type
_entity_poly.pdbx_seq_one_letter_code
_entity_poly.pdbx_strand_id
1 'polypeptide(L)'
;LFQRLWLTDPVTGIRYLSHDEYPVFYLPVRRQIQMARNKMSYAKDNAKSDALTGQPVGESEGGAISYPEILVLNSRGLNKTTEELIYVRGGNAGSFRASNKLIRETGSVSLKELEANSTGVKSTQVLNTLFKAAHIDNNI
;
A
#
# COMPACT_ATOMS: atom_id res chain seq x y z
N LEU A 1 35.06 -8.27 6.75
CA LEU A 1 33.65 -8.50 6.39
C LEU A 1 32.83 -7.20 6.27
N PHE A 2 33.23 -6.12 6.95
CA PHE A 2 32.60 -4.81 6.81
C PHE A 2 33.39 -3.97 5.82
N GLN A 3 32.67 -3.38 4.86
CA GLN A 3 33.27 -2.49 3.86
C GLN A 3 32.25 -1.50 3.32
N ARG A 4 32.75 -0.38 2.81
CA ARG A 4 31.93 0.56 2.04
C ARG A 4 31.64 0.00 0.66
N LEU A 5 30.43 0.23 0.16
CA LEU A 5 29.96 -0.29 -1.12
C LEU A 5 29.83 0.85 -2.14
N TRP A 6 30.18 0.56 -3.37
CA TRP A 6 29.83 1.42 -4.48
C TRP A 6 28.37 1.21 -4.85
N LEU A 7 27.57 2.22 -4.64
CA LEU A 7 26.14 2.24 -4.95
C LEU A 7 25.89 3.11 -6.16
N THR A 8 24.79 2.87 -6.85
CA THR A 8 24.33 3.68 -7.98
C THR A 8 22.99 4.28 -7.60
N ASP A 9 22.87 5.59 -7.66
CA ASP A 9 21.60 6.28 -7.49
C ASP A 9 20.65 5.88 -8.64
N PRO A 10 19.50 5.27 -8.35
CA PRO A 10 18.58 4.81 -9.38
C PRO A 10 17.93 5.94 -10.20
N VAL A 11 17.94 7.17 -9.67
CA VAL A 11 17.34 8.34 -10.34
C VAL A 11 18.34 9.05 -11.23
N THR A 12 19.54 9.30 -10.71
CA THR A 12 20.58 10.07 -11.43
C THR A 12 21.55 9.21 -12.20
N GLY A 13 21.64 7.91 -11.89
CA GLY A 13 22.64 6.98 -12.43
C GLY A 13 24.07 7.21 -11.90
N ILE A 14 24.25 8.16 -10.99
CA ILE A 14 25.57 8.51 -10.45
C ILE A 14 26.01 7.46 -9.44
N ARG A 15 27.27 7.01 -9.58
CA ARG A 15 27.89 6.11 -8.60
C ARG A 15 28.48 6.90 -7.45
N TYR A 16 28.25 6.42 -6.24
CA TYR A 16 28.83 6.98 -5.03
C TYR A 16 29.25 5.87 -4.06
N LEU A 17 30.21 6.18 -3.19
CA LEU A 17 30.63 5.28 -2.14
C LEU A 17 29.70 5.46 -0.95
N SER A 18 29.20 4.38 -0.38
CA SER A 18 28.35 4.43 0.81
C SER A 18 29.01 5.19 1.95
N HIS A 19 28.23 5.93 2.72
CA HIS A 19 28.69 6.66 3.88
C HIS A 19 29.15 5.68 4.97
N ASP A 20 28.35 4.65 5.20
CA ASP A 20 28.58 3.64 6.24
C ASP A 20 29.20 2.37 5.66
N GLU A 21 29.77 1.56 6.55
CA GLU A 21 30.28 0.23 6.24
C GLU A 21 29.16 -0.81 6.42
N TYR A 22 29.03 -1.72 5.45
CA TYR A 22 28.05 -2.78 5.48
C TYR A 22 28.73 -4.15 5.55
N PRO A 23 28.12 -5.14 6.22
CA PRO A 23 28.62 -6.51 6.20
C PRO A 23 28.46 -7.10 4.79
N VAL A 24 29.56 -7.56 4.23
CA VAL A 24 29.59 -8.20 2.91
C VAL A 24 30.11 -9.61 3.03
N PHE A 25 29.36 -10.56 2.52
CA PHE A 25 29.71 -11.98 2.58
C PHE A 25 29.18 -12.70 1.33
N TYR A 26 29.80 -13.80 1.00
CA TYR A 26 29.32 -14.67 -0.07
C TYR A 26 28.16 -15.52 0.41
N LEU A 27 27.03 -15.41 -0.26
CA LEU A 27 25.84 -16.20 0.04
C LEU A 27 25.58 -17.18 -1.11
N PRO A 28 25.56 -18.50 -0.85
CA PRO A 28 25.14 -19.46 -1.87
C PRO A 28 23.63 -19.29 -2.12
N VAL A 29 23.27 -18.98 -3.34
CA VAL A 29 21.88 -18.78 -3.72
C VAL A 29 21.45 -19.79 -4.76
N ARG A 30 20.22 -20.27 -4.65
CA ARG A 30 19.56 -21.09 -5.66
C ARG A 30 18.39 -20.33 -6.24
N ARG A 31 18.39 -20.16 -7.55
CA ARG A 31 17.24 -19.61 -8.25
C ARG A 31 16.13 -20.65 -8.31
N GLN A 32 14.95 -20.28 -7.84
CA GLN A 32 13.74 -21.11 -7.94
C GLN A 32 12.81 -20.56 -9.01
N ILE A 33 12.18 -21.45 -9.77
CA ILE A 33 11.13 -21.08 -10.71
C ILE A 33 9.86 -20.86 -9.90
N GLN A 34 9.31 -19.65 -10.01
CA GLN A 34 8.03 -19.29 -9.39
C GLN A 34 7.03 -18.90 -10.49
N MET A 35 5.89 -19.59 -10.48
CA MET A 35 4.82 -19.29 -11.43
C MET A 35 3.87 -18.25 -10.83
N ALA A 36 3.52 -17.24 -11.61
CA ALA A 36 2.61 -16.15 -11.19
C ALA A 36 1.30 -16.70 -10.60
N ARG A 37 0.71 -17.73 -11.20
CA ARG A 37 -0.52 -18.38 -10.70
C ARG A 37 -0.46 -18.84 -9.25
N ASN A 38 0.73 -19.21 -8.76
CA ASN A 38 0.94 -19.68 -7.37
C ASN A 38 1.18 -18.52 -6.39
N LYS A 39 1.36 -17.31 -6.92
CA LYS A 39 1.62 -16.07 -6.14
C LYS A 39 0.47 -15.09 -6.19
N MET A 40 -0.51 -15.32 -7.07
CA MET A 40 -1.71 -14.49 -7.14
C MET A 40 -2.71 -14.91 -6.07
N SER A 41 -3.28 -13.93 -5.40
CA SER A 41 -4.42 -14.09 -4.52
C SER A 41 -5.54 -13.14 -4.92
N TYR A 42 -6.77 -13.52 -4.68
CA TYR A 42 -7.95 -12.71 -4.96
C TYR A 42 -9.04 -13.01 -3.93
N ALA A 43 -9.84 -11.99 -3.63
CA ALA A 43 -10.98 -12.13 -2.75
C ALA A 43 -12.12 -12.90 -3.45
N LYS A 44 -12.84 -13.72 -2.70
CA LYS A 44 -14.06 -14.39 -3.21
C LYS A 44 -15.23 -13.41 -3.33
N ASP A 45 -15.31 -12.47 -2.41
CA ASP A 45 -16.35 -11.46 -2.37
C ASP A 45 -15.78 -10.13 -1.80
N ASN A 46 -16.63 -9.18 -1.51
CA ASN A 46 -16.30 -7.90 -0.85
C ASN A 46 -17.27 -7.57 0.31
N ALA A 47 -17.85 -8.60 0.93
CA ALA A 47 -18.93 -8.43 1.89
C ALA A 47 -18.43 -8.22 3.33
N LYS A 48 -17.29 -8.84 3.68
CA LYS A 48 -16.77 -8.83 5.05
C LYS A 48 -15.69 -7.77 5.22
N SER A 49 -15.86 -6.91 6.21
CA SER A 49 -14.86 -5.91 6.60
C SER A 49 -14.75 -5.82 8.12
N ASP A 50 -13.57 -5.49 8.59
CA ASP A 50 -13.30 -5.21 10.00
C ASP A 50 -14.03 -3.94 10.46
N ALA A 51 -14.64 -3.96 11.63
CA ALA A 51 -15.41 -2.85 12.15
C ALA A 51 -14.56 -1.63 12.55
N LEU A 52 -13.30 -1.85 12.95
CA LEU A 52 -12.39 -0.79 13.41
C LEU A 52 -11.59 -0.20 12.26
N THR A 53 -11.05 -1.03 11.39
CA THR A 53 -10.18 -0.59 10.30
C THR A 53 -10.92 -0.36 8.99
N GLY A 54 -12.10 -0.96 8.81
CA GLY A 54 -12.84 -0.94 7.56
C GLY A 54 -12.21 -1.75 6.44
N GLN A 55 -11.12 -2.46 6.71
CA GLN A 55 -10.42 -3.26 5.72
C GLN A 55 -11.10 -4.62 5.50
N PRO A 56 -11.01 -5.21 4.29
CA PRO A 56 -11.53 -6.54 4.04
C PRO A 56 -10.86 -7.58 4.93
N VAL A 57 -11.61 -8.59 5.35
CA VAL A 57 -11.11 -9.68 6.19
C VAL A 57 -11.61 -11.03 5.71
N GLY A 58 -10.86 -12.09 6.02
CA GLY A 58 -11.22 -13.47 5.69
C GLY A 58 -11.33 -13.70 4.19
N GLU A 59 -12.45 -14.24 3.72
CA GLU A 59 -12.66 -14.54 2.30
C GLU A 59 -12.80 -13.30 1.41
N SER A 60 -13.04 -12.15 2.01
CA SER A 60 -13.08 -10.85 1.32
C SER A 60 -11.70 -10.20 1.19
N GLU A 61 -10.67 -10.78 1.80
CA GLU A 61 -9.29 -10.31 1.72
C GLU A 61 -8.56 -10.98 0.57
N GLY A 62 -8.04 -10.19 -0.37
CA GLY A 62 -7.20 -10.67 -1.46
C GLY A 62 -5.73 -10.75 -1.07
N GLY A 63 -5.21 -9.71 -0.48
CA GLY A 63 -3.82 -9.59 -0.02
C GLY A 63 -3.58 -8.25 0.64
N ALA A 64 -2.62 -8.20 1.53
CA ALA A 64 -2.18 -6.96 2.16
C ALA A 64 -0.95 -6.41 1.42
N ILE A 65 -0.87 -5.08 1.30
CA ILE A 65 0.34 -4.42 0.81
C ILE A 65 1.28 -4.16 1.98
N SER A 66 2.55 -4.50 1.81
CA SER A 66 3.57 -4.26 2.83
C SER A 66 4.23 -2.89 2.66
N TYR A 67 4.86 -2.40 3.72
CA TYR A 67 5.59 -1.14 3.67
C TYR A 67 6.73 -1.12 2.61
N PRO A 68 7.55 -2.17 2.45
CA PRO A 68 8.54 -2.23 1.37
C PRO A 68 7.93 -2.13 -0.03
N GLU A 69 6.74 -2.70 -0.26
CA GLU A 69 6.03 -2.59 -1.53
C GLU A 69 5.58 -1.15 -1.80
N ILE A 70 5.12 -0.44 -0.77
CA ILE A 70 4.80 1.00 -0.87
C ILE A 70 6.04 1.81 -1.24
N LEU A 71 7.19 1.53 -0.63
CA LEU A 71 8.45 2.19 -0.99
C LEU A 71 8.84 1.96 -2.45
N VAL A 72 8.65 0.74 -2.96
CA VAL A 72 8.91 0.42 -4.39
C VAL A 72 7.97 1.20 -5.30
N LEU A 73 6.67 1.28 -4.98
CA LEU A 73 5.72 2.07 -5.76
C LEU A 73 6.10 3.55 -5.78
N ASN A 74 6.46 4.11 -4.63
CA ASN A 74 6.86 5.51 -4.52
C ASN A 74 8.17 5.80 -5.28
N SER A 75 9.15 4.90 -5.21
CA SER A 75 10.42 5.05 -5.94
C SER A 75 10.24 5.02 -7.47
N ARG A 76 9.14 4.41 -7.94
CA ARG A 76 8.74 4.40 -9.35
C ARG A 76 7.85 5.57 -9.74
N GLY A 77 7.57 6.49 -8.82
CA GLY A 77 6.70 7.64 -9.06
C GLY A 77 5.21 7.29 -9.18
N LEU A 78 4.80 6.10 -8.74
CA LEU A 78 3.41 5.61 -8.81
C LEU A 78 2.56 6.15 -7.65
N ASN A 79 2.65 7.46 -7.41
CA ASN A 79 2.00 8.11 -6.26
C ASN A 79 0.47 7.95 -6.27
N LYS A 80 -0.16 8.04 -7.46
CA LYS A 80 -1.61 7.87 -7.58
C LYS A 80 -2.08 6.45 -7.29
N THR A 81 -1.27 5.46 -7.64
CA THR A 81 -1.52 4.06 -7.28
C THR A 81 -1.41 3.86 -5.76
N THR A 82 -0.38 4.44 -5.15
CA THR A 82 -0.22 4.40 -3.69
C THR A 82 -1.39 5.07 -2.98
N GLU A 83 -1.83 6.23 -3.46
CA GLU A 83 -2.98 6.96 -2.95
C GLU A 83 -4.27 6.10 -3.06
N GLU A 84 -4.53 5.48 -4.20
CA GLU A 84 -5.67 4.57 -4.37
C GLU A 84 -5.63 3.41 -3.37
N LEU A 85 -4.48 2.75 -3.23
CA LEU A 85 -4.33 1.60 -2.34
C LEU A 85 -4.57 1.98 -0.88
N ILE A 86 -4.09 3.13 -0.43
CA ILE A 86 -4.21 3.58 0.96
C ILE A 86 -5.58 4.17 1.24
N TYR A 87 -6.05 5.13 0.43
CA TYR A 87 -7.28 5.87 0.73
C TYR A 87 -8.55 5.21 0.22
N VAL A 88 -8.53 4.64 -0.98
CA VAL A 88 -9.74 4.03 -1.55
C VAL A 88 -9.93 2.62 -1.02
N ARG A 89 -8.87 1.80 -1.10
CA ARG A 89 -8.91 0.38 -0.74
C ARG A 89 -8.57 0.10 0.73
N GLY A 90 -8.00 1.07 1.43
CA GLY A 90 -7.57 0.95 2.82
C GLY A 90 -8.64 1.23 3.88
N GLY A 91 -9.93 1.16 3.53
CA GLY A 91 -11.02 1.28 4.51
C GLY A 91 -11.97 2.45 4.28
N ASN A 92 -11.95 3.08 3.10
CA ASN A 92 -12.95 4.06 2.67
C ASN A 92 -14.07 3.36 1.90
N ALA A 93 -15.11 2.93 2.60
CA ALA A 93 -16.18 2.13 2.03
C ALA A 93 -16.97 2.87 0.92
N GLY A 94 -17.13 4.18 1.03
CA GLY A 94 -17.81 5.01 0.02
C GLY A 94 -17.04 5.03 -1.29
N SER A 95 -15.80 5.46 -1.24
CA SER A 95 -14.90 5.50 -2.41
C SER A 95 -14.67 4.13 -3.03
N PHE A 96 -14.55 3.07 -2.20
CA PHE A 96 -14.38 1.70 -2.69
C PHE A 96 -15.60 1.21 -3.51
N ARG A 97 -16.83 1.46 -3.02
CA ARG A 97 -18.05 1.09 -3.74
C ARG A 97 -18.19 1.89 -5.04
N ALA A 98 -17.91 3.20 -4.99
CA ALA A 98 -17.94 4.08 -6.16
C ALA A 98 -16.90 3.63 -7.20
N SER A 99 -15.68 3.30 -6.79
CA SER A 99 -14.63 2.77 -7.66
C SER A 99 -15.09 1.50 -8.39
N ASN A 100 -15.59 0.52 -7.66
CA ASN A 100 -16.07 -0.73 -8.23
C ASN A 100 -17.26 -0.53 -9.18
N LYS A 101 -18.14 0.43 -8.90
CA LYS A 101 -19.26 0.78 -9.78
C LYS A 101 -18.74 1.41 -11.06
N LEU A 102 -17.89 2.43 -10.98
CA LEU A 102 -17.33 3.15 -12.13
C LEU A 102 -16.54 2.21 -13.05
N ILE A 103 -15.67 1.36 -12.47
CA ILE A 103 -14.89 0.40 -13.27
C ILE A 103 -15.80 -0.55 -14.07
N ARG A 104 -16.91 -1.01 -13.48
CA ARG A 104 -17.87 -1.87 -14.18
C ARG A 104 -18.67 -1.14 -15.27
N GLU A 105 -19.00 0.12 -15.05
CA GLU A 105 -19.82 0.91 -15.97
C GLU A 105 -19.02 1.55 -17.10
N THR A 106 -17.82 2.07 -16.78
CA THR A 106 -17.01 2.88 -17.71
C THR A 106 -15.68 2.23 -18.08
N GLY A 107 -15.24 1.19 -17.35
CA GLY A 107 -13.93 0.56 -17.54
C GLY A 107 -12.76 1.32 -16.92
N SER A 108 -12.98 2.50 -16.35
CA SER A 108 -11.95 3.34 -15.74
C SER A 108 -12.48 4.12 -14.55
N VAL A 109 -11.56 4.67 -13.75
CA VAL A 109 -11.90 5.51 -12.59
C VAL A 109 -10.82 6.57 -12.36
N SER A 110 -11.23 7.75 -11.95
CA SER A 110 -10.35 8.83 -11.51
C SER A 110 -10.46 9.03 -10.01
N LEU A 111 -9.34 9.27 -9.32
CA LEU A 111 -9.33 9.55 -7.88
C LEU A 111 -10.20 10.77 -7.52
N LYS A 112 -10.22 11.80 -8.37
CA LYS A 112 -11.07 12.99 -8.16
C LYS A 112 -12.57 12.66 -8.12
N GLU A 113 -13.01 11.70 -8.94
CA GLU A 113 -14.41 11.26 -8.95
C GLU A 113 -14.76 10.48 -7.68
N LEU A 114 -13.75 9.83 -7.07
CA LEU A 114 -13.94 9.08 -5.85
C LEU A 114 -13.98 9.97 -4.60
N GLU A 115 -13.32 11.12 -4.62
CA GLU A 115 -13.33 12.08 -3.50
C GLU A 115 -14.76 12.52 -3.15
N ALA A 116 -15.59 12.75 -4.14
CA ALA A 116 -16.99 13.13 -3.95
C ALA A 116 -17.83 12.06 -3.21
N ASN A 117 -17.41 10.81 -3.24
CA ASN A 117 -18.06 9.67 -2.58
C ASN A 117 -17.33 9.22 -1.33
N SER A 118 -16.32 9.97 -0.87
CA SER A 118 -15.51 9.62 0.27
C SER A 118 -16.31 9.66 1.57
N THR A 119 -16.22 8.60 2.34
CA THR A 119 -16.72 8.52 3.73
C THR A 119 -15.61 8.66 4.75
N GLY A 120 -14.39 8.96 4.29
CA GLY A 120 -13.18 8.94 5.09
C GLY A 120 -12.66 7.52 5.36
N VAL A 121 -11.41 7.44 5.72
CA VAL A 121 -10.76 6.16 6.07
C VAL A 121 -11.17 5.78 7.50
N LYS A 122 -11.72 4.60 7.69
CA LYS A 122 -12.27 4.15 8.96
C LYS A 122 -11.23 4.15 10.10
N SER A 123 -10.01 3.69 9.81
CA SER A 123 -8.93 3.65 10.81
C SER A 123 -8.53 5.04 11.32
N THR A 124 -8.51 6.07 10.47
CA THR A 124 -8.22 7.44 10.89
C THR A 124 -9.34 8.01 11.76
N GLN A 125 -10.61 7.68 11.46
CA GLN A 125 -11.76 8.07 12.29
C GLN A 125 -11.69 7.44 13.68
N VAL A 126 -11.31 6.17 13.76
CA VAL A 126 -11.13 5.47 15.05
C VAL A 126 -9.97 6.09 15.83
N LEU A 127 -8.84 6.35 15.18
CA LEU A 127 -7.68 7.00 15.81
C LEU A 127 -8.03 8.40 16.34
N ASN A 128 -8.72 9.21 15.56
CA ASN A 128 -9.23 10.52 15.99
C ASN A 128 -10.11 10.40 17.24
N THR A 129 -11.00 9.40 17.27
CA THR A 129 -11.85 9.15 18.44
C THR A 129 -11.05 8.78 19.68
N LEU A 130 -10.00 7.96 19.52
CA LEU A 130 -9.11 7.60 20.64
C LEU A 130 -8.32 8.80 21.17
N PHE A 131 -7.81 9.66 20.29
CA PHE A 131 -7.13 10.89 20.71
C PHE A 131 -8.07 11.84 21.45
N LYS A 132 -9.30 12.04 20.95
CA LYS A 132 -10.31 12.84 21.64
C LYS A 132 -10.69 12.26 22.99
N ALA A 133 -10.81 10.94 23.11
CA ALA A 133 -11.06 10.28 24.39
C ALA A 133 -9.89 10.46 25.38
N ALA A 134 -8.68 10.61 24.88
CA ALA A 134 -7.50 10.93 25.69
C ALA A 134 -7.29 12.45 25.91
N HIS A 135 -8.26 13.28 25.51
CA HIS A 135 -8.18 14.77 25.57
C HIS A 135 -7.00 15.34 24.76
N ILE A 136 -6.60 14.67 23.69
CA ILE A 136 -5.56 15.14 22.75
C ILE A 136 -6.24 15.75 21.53
N ASP A 137 -5.99 17.01 21.28
CA ASP A 137 -6.43 17.67 20.05
C ASP A 137 -5.54 17.23 18.87
N ASN A 138 -6.14 17.00 17.69
CA ASN A 138 -5.45 16.49 16.52
C ASN A 138 -6.15 16.92 15.22
N ASN A 139 -5.45 16.83 14.13
CA ASN A 139 -5.90 17.19 12.77
C ASN A 139 -5.98 15.99 11.80
N ILE A 140 -6.21 14.79 12.35
CA ILE A 140 -6.32 13.54 11.57
C ILE A 140 -7.74 13.37 11.00
#